data_eec69a14594b5c7437b1b286faa6721a
#
_entry.id   eec69a14594b5c7437b1b286faa6721a
#
_cell.length_a   1.000
_cell.length_b   1.000
_cell.length_c   1.000
_cell.angle_alpha   90.00
_cell.angle_beta   90.00
_cell.angle_gamma   90.00
#
_symmetry.space_group_name_H-M   'P 1'
#
loop_
_entity.id
_entity.type
_entity.pdbx_description
1 polymer ?
#
loop_
_entity_poly.entity_id
_entity_poly.type
_entity_poly.pdbx_seq_one_letter_code
_entity_poly.pdbx_strand_id
1 'polypeptide(L)'
;MALYVDIEKKCGDFLLKVKFTAEKEVLGLLGASGCGKSMTLKCIAGIEKPDRGVIRLDDKVFFDSEKRIHLPVQKRRVGYLFQDYALFPNMTVLQNILCGAGDRKKASEYVKRFFLEGKEQLYPAQLSGGQKQRTAMARMLAGEPEILMLDEPFTALDNYLKMQLERELMKVMEDYGKTVLFVSHDRNEAYRMTDRIAVMEDGQILDVQPKEELFQNPASLAATLLTGCKNVSMLQAESDGGYAATDWGIRLAAPPEEGNYKYAAFRAHYFQVVPAMEATNVLECHILRVIEDTFSTVVLFCNGNRTGEHASEVLTYELPKEEWQKLKNTETLYLKMPPEQIIWLEK
;
A
#
# COMPACT_ATOMS: atom_id res chain seq x y z
N MET A 1 -17.27 -11.03 -10.45
CA MET A 1 -16.48 -10.83 -11.69
C MET A 1 -15.04 -11.08 -11.34
N ALA A 2 -14.38 -11.98 -12.06
CA ALA A 2 -12.98 -12.34 -11.83
C ALA A 2 -12.10 -11.67 -12.90
N LEU A 3 -11.17 -10.85 -12.46
CA LEU A 3 -10.11 -10.29 -13.30
C LEU A 3 -8.90 -11.23 -13.26
N TYR A 4 -8.41 -11.64 -14.40
CA TYR A 4 -7.13 -12.34 -14.57
C TYR A 4 -6.18 -11.47 -15.38
N VAL A 5 -4.98 -11.29 -14.86
CA VAL A 5 -3.90 -10.53 -15.49
C VAL A 5 -2.63 -11.37 -15.46
N ASP A 6 -2.01 -11.57 -16.62
CA ASP A 6 -0.69 -12.18 -16.79
C ASP A 6 -0.05 -11.52 -18.00
N ILE A 7 0.76 -10.49 -17.78
CA ILE A 7 1.29 -9.62 -18.84
C ILE A 7 2.75 -9.26 -18.64
N GLU A 8 3.41 -9.01 -19.77
CA GLU A 8 4.73 -8.39 -19.83
C GLU A 8 4.67 -7.11 -20.69
N LYS A 9 5.34 -6.05 -20.22
CA LYS A 9 5.52 -4.82 -20.98
C LYS A 9 6.89 -4.22 -20.72
N LYS A 10 7.64 -3.97 -21.77
CA LYS A 10 8.94 -3.29 -21.72
C LYS A 10 8.76 -1.78 -21.94
N CYS A 11 9.34 -0.98 -21.05
CA CYS A 11 9.35 0.47 -21.16
C CYS A 11 10.78 1.00 -20.96
N GLY A 12 11.52 1.16 -22.07
CA GLY A 12 12.97 1.42 -22.00
C GLY A 12 13.70 0.26 -21.33
N ASP A 13 14.39 0.56 -20.22
CA ASP A 13 15.10 -0.46 -19.41
C ASP A 13 14.21 -1.13 -18.36
N PHE A 14 13.00 -0.60 -18.11
CA PHE A 14 12.06 -1.15 -17.15
C PHE A 14 11.20 -2.27 -17.78
N LEU A 15 11.11 -3.41 -17.09
CA LEU A 15 10.27 -4.54 -17.47
C LEU A 15 9.15 -4.73 -16.45
N LEU A 16 7.92 -4.47 -16.87
CA LEU A 16 6.74 -4.86 -16.11
C LEU A 16 6.40 -6.33 -16.43
N LYS A 17 6.33 -7.16 -15.38
CA LYS A 17 5.90 -8.56 -15.47
C LYS A 17 5.00 -8.88 -14.29
N VAL A 18 3.70 -8.85 -14.51
CA VAL A 18 2.71 -8.98 -13.44
C VAL A 18 1.73 -10.09 -13.72
N LYS A 19 1.46 -10.89 -12.66
CA LYS A 19 0.48 -11.97 -12.71
C LYS A 19 -0.33 -11.97 -11.42
N PHE A 20 -1.66 -11.84 -11.54
CA PHE A 20 -2.59 -11.91 -10.40
C PHE A 20 -4.03 -12.16 -10.84
N THR A 21 -4.86 -12.48 -9.85
CA THR A 21 -6.31 -12.58 -9.98
C THR A 21 -6.98 -11.72 -8.90
N ALA A 22 -8.14 -11.14 -9.23
CA ALA A 22 -8.99 -10.42 -8.27
C ALA A 22 -10.47 -10.76 -8.51
N GLU A 23 -11.21 -11.05 -7.44
CA GLU A 23 -12.60 -11.52 -7.52
C GLU A 23 -13.50 -10.75 -6.55
N LYS A 24 -14.44 -9.95 -7.08
CA LYS A 24 -15.44 -9.20 -6.28
C LYS A 24 -14.90 -8.65 -4.96
N GLU A 25 -13.72 -8.10 -5.01
CA GLU A 25 -12.95 -7.61 -3.88
C GLU A 25 -12.31 -6.27 -4.23
N VAL A 26 -11.77 -5.59 -3.26
CA VAL A 26 -10.85 -4.48 -3.44
C VAL A 26 -9.43 -5.02 -3.34
N LEU A 27 -8.76 -5.23 -4.48
CA LEU A 27 -7.35 -5.62 -4.51
C LEU A 27 -6.47 -4.37 -4.55
N GLY A 28 -5.64 -4.20 -3.52
CA GLY A 28 -4.63 -3.15 -3.43
C GLY A 28 -3.37 -3.51 -4.21
N LEU A 29 -2.77 -2.55 -4.92
CA LEU A 29 -1.41 -2.65 -5.42
C LEU A 29 -0.53 -1.72 -4.58
N LEU A 30 0.32 -2.29 -3.72
CA LEU A 30 1.21 -1.57 -2.81
C LEU A 30 2.66 -1.73 -3.28
N GLY A 31 3.41 -0.65 -3.32
CA GLY A 31 4.83 -0.66 -3.71
C GLY A 31 5.40 0.74 -3.82
N ALA A 32 6.72 0.83 -3.94
CA ALA A 32 7.43 2.09 -4.08
C ALA A 32 6.99 2.88 -5.33
N SER A 33 7.26 4.18 -5.36
CA SER A 33 7.03 5.00 -6.55
C SER A 33 7.85 4.46 -7.72
N GLY A 34 7.25 4.36 -8.91
CA GLY A 34 7.92 3.86 -10.11
C GLY A 34 7.94 2.33 -10.27
N CYS A 35 7.48 1.52 -9.30
CA CYS A 35 7.49 0.05 -9.41
C CYS A 35 6.49 -0.55 -10.42
N GLY A 36 5.67 0.27 -11.11
CA GLY A 36 4.81 -0.20 -12.21
C GLY A 36 3.30 -0.25 -11.92
N LYS A 37 2.81 0.19 -10.76
CA LYS A 37 1.39 0.14 -10.37
C LYS A 37 0.46 0.81 -11.38
N SER A 38 0.67 2.08 -11.67
CA SER A 38 -0.15 2.83 -12.65
C SER A 38 -0.01 2.27 -14.07
N MET A 39 1.17 1.73 -14.44
CA MET A 39 1.37 1.08 -15.73
C MET A 39 0.53 -0.19 -15.84
N THR A 40 0.44 -0.99 -14.77
CA THR A 40 -0.44 -2.16 -14.69
C THR A 40 -1.90 -1.76 -14.93
N LEU A 41 -2.39 -0.74 -14.23
CA LEU A 41 -3.76 -0.25 -14.44
C LEU A 41 -3.99 0.25 -15.87
N LYS A 42 -3.06 1.00 -16.46
CA LYS A 42 -3.14 1.48 -17.84
C LYS A 42 -3.17 0.35 -18.85
N CYS A 43 -2.42 -0.73 -18.63
CA CYS A 43 -2.46 -1.95 -19.46
C CYS A 43 -3.83 -2.63 -19.39
N ILE A 44 -4.40 -2.76 -18.19
CA ILE A 44 -5.73 -3.38 -17.99
C ILE A 44 -6.82 -2.49 -18.62
N ALA A 45 -6.74 -1.18 -18.45
CA ALA A 45 -7.67 -0.24 -19.06
C ALA A 45 -7.57 -0.18 -20.61
N GLY A 46 -6.43 -0.61 -21.17
CA GLY A 46 -6.16 -0.56 -22.61
C GLY A 46 -5.63 0.77 -23.12
N ILE A 47 -5.23 1.65 -22.20
CA ILE A 47 -4.54 2.90 -22.48
C ILE A 47 -3.13 2.59 -22.99
N GLU A 48 -2.49 1.63 -22.33
CA GLU A 48 -1.22 1.07 -22.76
C GLU A 48 -1.41 -0.37 -23.25
N LYS A 49 -0.68 -0.74 -24.28
CA LYS A 49 -0.74 -2.09 -24.85
C LYS A 49 0.40 -2.93 -24.25
N PRO A 50 0.11 -4.07 -23.58
CA PRO A 50 1.15 -5.02 -23.20
C PRO A 50 1.87 -5.59 -24.44
N ASP A 51 3.11 -6.04 -24.25
CA ASP A 51 3.86 -6.70 -25.31
C ASP A 51 3.48 -8.18 -25.44
N ARG A 52 3.23 -8.84 -24.27
CA ARG A 52 2.85 -10.26 -24.20
C ARG A 52 1.84 -10.50 -23.10
N GLY A 53 1.16 -11.66 -23.17
CA GLY A 53 0.31 -12.19 -22.12
C GLY A 53 -1.18 -12.06 -22.39
N VAL A 54 -1.96 -12.13 -21.30
CA VAL A 54 -3.43 -12.17 -21.35
C VAL A 54 -4.03 -11.29 -20.25
N ILE A 55 -5.09 -10.55 -20.59
CA ILE A 55 -5.97 -9.84 -19.65
C ILE A 55 -7.40 -10.27 -19.96
N ARG A 56 -8.14 -10.77 -18.96
CA ARG A 56 -9.55 -11.12 -19.10
C ARG A 56 -10.35 -10.72 -17.86
N LEU A 57 -11.59 -10.35 -18.08
CA LEU A 57 -12.58 -10.13 -17.03
C LEU A 57 -13.72 -11.13 -17.28
N ASP A 58 -13.87 -12.11 -16.40
CA ASP A 58 -14.69 -13.31 -16.63
C ASP A 58 -14.36 -13.95 -18.00
N ASP A 59 -15.34 -14.10 -18.88
CA ASP A 59 -15.19 -14.64 -20.23
C ASP A 59 -14.72 -13.60 -21.27
N LYS A 60 -14.68 -12.31 -20.91
CA LYS A 60 -14.35 -11.21 -21.79
C LYS A 60 -12.85 -10.99 -21.88
N VAL A 61 -12.24 -11.32 -23.00
CA VAL A 61 -10.81 -11.12 -23.22
C VAL A 61 -10.55 -9.67 -23.61
N PHE A 62 -9.77 -8.96 -22.79
CA PHE A 62 -9.35 -7.58 -23.04
C PHE A 62 -8.09 -7.52 -23.92
N PHE A 63 -7.17 -8.45 -23.66
CA PHE A 63 -5.91 -8.58 -24.38
C PHE A 63 -5.48 -10.05 -24.40
N ASP A 64 -4.98 -10.51 -25.54
CA ASP A 64 -4.34 -11.82 -25.70
C ASP A 64 -3.33 -11.70 -26.84
N SER A 65 -2.04 -11.80 -26.51
CA SER A 65 -0.96 -11.65 -27.49
C SER A 65 -0.90 -12.80 -28.50
N GLU A 66 -1.23 -14.04 -28.10
CA GLU A 66 -1.22 -15.22 -28.97
C GLU A 66 -2.38 -15.20 -29.96
N LYS A 67 -3.58 -14.87 -29.46
CA LYS A 67 -4.80 -14.76 -30.28
C LYS A 67 -4.91 -13.43 -31.02
N ARG A 68 -3.95 -12.53 -30.84
CA ARG A 68 -3.93 -11.17 -31.39
C ARG A 68 -5.19 -10.36 -31.07
N ILE A 69 -5.72 -10.54 -29.87
CA ILE A 69 -6.88 -9.79 -29.36
C ILE A 69 -6.38 -8.55 -28.62
N HIS A 70 -6.89 -7.39 -29.01
CA HIS A 70 -6.71 -6.12 -28.28
C HIS A 70 -8.03 -5.36 -28.31
N LEU A 71 -8.83 -5.53 -27.24
CA LEU A 71 -10.11 -4.86 -27.11
C LEU A 71 -9.91 -3.35 -26.88
N PRO A 72 -10.52 -2.47 -27.70
CA PRO A 72 -10.44 -1.02 -27.50
C PRO A 72 -10.94 -0.58 -26.13
N VAL A 73 -10.37 0.51 -25.57
CA VAL A 73 -10.70 1.08 -24.26
C VAL A 73 -12.22 1.21 -24.06
N GLN A 74 -12.92 1.76 -25.05
CA GLN A 74 -14.38 2.02 -25.00
C GLN A 74 -15.21 0.75 -24.82
N LYS A 75 -14.69 -0.41 -25.27
CA LYS A 75 -15.37 -1.70 -25.17
C LYS A 75 -15.05 -2.46 -23.89
N ARG A 76 -14.02 -2.03 -23.13
CA ARG A 76 -13.63 -2.70 -21.87
C ARG A 76 -14.57 -2.37 -20.72
N ARG A 77 -15.29 -1.25 -20.77
CA ARG A 77 -16.19 -0.75 -19.72
C ARG A 77 -15.48 -0.64 -18.37
N VAL A 78 -14.30 -0.08 -18.36
CA VAL A 78 -13.48 0.17 -17.17
C VAL A 78 -13.77 1.57 -16.64
N GLY A 79 -14.02 1.69 -15.34
CA GLY A 79 -14.01 2.95 -14.64
C GLY A 79 -12.59 3.24 -14.14
N TYR A 80 -11.97 4.29 -14.65
CA TYR A 80 -10.61 4.68 -14.26
C TYR A 80 -10.64 6.06 -13.61
N LEU A 81 -10.21 6.13 -12.35
CA LEU A 81 -9.93 7.37 -11.66
C LEU A 81 -8.44 7.66 -11.73
N PHE A 82 -8.07 8.69 -12.50
CA PHE A 82 -6.69 9.13 -12.64
C PHE A 82 -6.26 9.96 -11.43
N GLN A 83 -4.97 9.97 -11.15
CA GLN A 83 -4.36 10.73 -10.06
C GLN A 83 -4.65 12.24 -10.14
N ASP A 84 -4.73 12.81 -11.34
CA ASP A 84 -5.08 14.21 -11.60
C ASP A 84 -6.57 14.44 -11.88
N TYR A 85 -7.40 13.40 -11.61
CA TYR A 85 -8.84 13.33 -11.89
C TYR A 85 -9.23 13.44 -13.37
N ALA A 86 -8.35 13.88 -14.25
CA ALA A 86 -8.52 14.03 -15.69
C ALA A 86 -9.91 14.62 -16.09
N LEU A 87 -10.38 15.66 -15.38
CA LEU A 87 -11.61 16.37 -15.74
C LEU A 87 -11.42 17.14 -17.03
N PHE A 88 -12.46 17.19 -17.86
CA PHE A 88 -12.46 18.01 -19.04
C PHE A 88 -12.53 19.50 -18.64
N PRO A 89 -11.47 20.30 -18.86
CA PRO A 89 -11.36 21.64 -18.29
C PRO A 89 -12.39 22.63 -18.88
N ASN A 90 -12.83 22.37 -20.12
CA ASN A 90 -13.79 23.20 -20.86
C ASN A 90 -15.25 22.73 -20.67
N MET A 91 -15.50 21.80 -19.76
CA MET A 91 -16.83 21.28 -19.44
C MET A 91 -17.18 21.60 -17.99
N THR A 92 -18.43 21.92 -17.74
CA THR A 92 -18.93 22.08 -16.37
C THR A 92 -19.01 20.75 -15.62
N VAL A 93 -19.28 20.79 -14.31
CA VAL A 93 -19.51 19.59 -13.49
C VAL A 93 -20.57 18.68 -14.15
N LEU A 94 -21.73 19.23 -14.48
CA LEU A 94 -22.80 18.45 -15.10
C LEU A 94 -22.38 17.86 -16.46
N GLN A 95 -21.67 18.61 -17.27
CA GLN A 95 -21.18 18.15 -18.57
C GLN A 95 -20.13 17.04 -18.43
N ASN A 96 -19.21 17.17 -17.47
CA ASN A 96 -18.24 16.11 -17.15
C ASN A 96 -18.97 14.81 -16.76
N ILE A 97 -19.96 14.87 -15.87
CA ILE A 97 -20.72 13.69 -15.42
C ILE A 97 -21.55 13.12 -16.58
N LEU A 98 -22.13 13.98 -17.43
CA LEU A 98 -22.93 13.58 -18.58
C LEU A 98 -22.12 12.74 -19.59
N CYS A 99 -20.82 13.00 -19.73
CA CYS A 99 -19.95 12.18 -20.58
C CYS A 99 -19.92 10.69 -20.14
N GLY A 100 -20.06 10.42 -18.85
CA GLY A 100 -20.17 9.04 -18.33
C GLY A 100 -21.62 8.53 -18.38
N ALA A 101 -22.58 9.35 -17.99
CA ALA A 101 -23.98 8.97 -17.82
C ALA A 101 -24.71 8.69 -19.14
N GLY A 102 -24.34 9.40 -20.22
CA GLY A 102 -25.02 9.33 -21.51
C GLY A 102 -26.35 10.05 -21.59
N ASP A 103 -27.01 10.30 -20.45
CA ASP A 103 -28.25 11.07 -20.37
C ASP A 103 -28.28 12.05 -19.19
N ARG A 104 -29.09 13.12 -19.32
CA ARG A 104 -29.12 14.23 -18.35
C ARG A 104 -29.77 13.86 -17.03
N LYS A 105 -30.77 12.96 -17.03
CA LYS A 105 -31.48 12.55 -15.81
C LYS A 105 -30.53 11.80 -14.91
N LYS A 106 -29.83 10.79 -15.47
CA LYS A 106 -28.81 10.02 -14.78
C LYS A 106 -27.68 10.91 -14.28
N ALA A 107 -27.18 11.85 -15.10
CA ALA A 107 -26.15 12.79 -14.68
C ALA A 107 -26.60 13.62 -13.46
N SER A 108 -27.85 14.09 -13.44
CA SER A 108 -28.42 14.83 -12.30
C SER A 108 -28.58 13.99 -11.05
N GLU A 109 -28.88 12.70 -11.18
CA GLU A 109 -28.90 11.75 -10.05
C GLU A 109 -27.50 11.60 -9.42
N TYR A 110 -26.46 11.50 -10.25
CA TYR A 110 -25.09 11.44 -9.78
C TYR A 110 -24.58 12.75 -9.18
N VAL A 111 -25.04 13.91 -9.67
CA VAL A 111 -24.79 15.23 -9.03
C VAL A 111 -25.27 15.21 -7.58
N LYS A 112 -26.50 14.73 -7.33
CA LYS A 112 -27.06 14.60 -5.97
C LYS A 112 -26.30 13.57 -5.14
N ARG A 113 -26.06 12.37 -5.68
CA ARG A 113 -25.36 11.28 -4.99
C ARG A 113 -23.98 11.69 -4.51
N PHE A 114 -23.28 12.55 -5.26
CA PHE A 114 -21.93 13.02 -4.94
C PHE A 114 -21.89 14.44 -4.31
N PHE A 115 -23.03 14.93 -3.79
CA PHE A 115 -23.12 16.22 -3.09
C PHE A 115 -22.52 17.39 -3.90
N LEU A 116 -22.86 17.45 -5.19
CA LEU A 116 -22.43 18.49 -6.14
C LEU A 116 -23.57 19.45 -6.50
N GLU A 117 -24.68 19.42 -5.76
CA GLU A 117 -25.81 20.32 -5.97
C GLU A 117 -25.39 21.79 -5.82
N GLY A 118 -25.89 22.64 -6.70
CA GLY A 118 -25.49 24.05 -6.80
C GLY A 118 -24.10 24.28 -7.40
N LYS A 119 -23.42 23.23 -7.89
CA LYS A 119 -22.10 23.30 -8.55
C LYS A 119 -22.15 22.86 -10.02
N GLU A 120 -23.32 22.53 -10.52
CA GLU A 120 -23.54 21.92 -11.84
C GLU A 120 -22.94 22.71 -12.99
N GLN A 121 -22.95 24.07 -12.86
CA GLN A 121 -22.48 25.00 -13.89
C GLN A 121 -21.02 25.44 -13.69
N LEU A 122 -20.37 25.02 -12.60
CA LEU A 122 -18.98 25.38 -12.36
C LEU A 122 -18.02 24.53 -13.22
N TYR A 123 -16.93 25.18 -13.64
CA TYR A 123 -15.83 24.53 -14.35
C TYR A 123 -14.80 23.96 -13.37
N PRO A 124 -13.99 22.96 -13.78
CA PRO A 124 -12.97 22.34 -12.91
C PRO A 124 -12.05 23.35 -12.21
N ALA A 125 -11.68 24.45 -12.87
CA ALA A 125 -10.84 25.49 -12.28
C ALA A 125 -11.47 26.21 -11.07
N GLN A 126 -12.81 26.18 -10.95
CA GLN A 126 -13.58 26.82 -9.89
C GLN A 126 -13.89 25.87 -8.72
N LEU A 127 -13.45 24.61 -8.80
CA LEU A 127 -13.73 23.56 -7.82
C LEU A 127 -12.58 23.39 -6.85
N SER A 128 -12.91 23.09 -5.58
CA SER A 128 -11.92 22.55 -4.63
C SER A 128 -11.44 21.15 -5.04
N GLY A 129 -10.31 20.70 -4.49
CA GLY A 129 -9.77 19.36 -4.74
C GLY A 129 -10.80 18.24 -4.53
N GLY A 130 -11.53 18.26 -3.41
CA GLY A 130 -12.60 17.30 -3.15
C GLY A 130 -13.80 17.39 -4.10
N GLN A 131 -14.18 18.59 -4.56
CA GLN A 131 -15.21 18.73 -5.56
C GLN A 131 -14.78 18.18 -6.93
N LYS A 132 -13.51 18.40 -7.31
CA LYS A 132 -12.93 17.78 -8.52
C LYS A 132 -12.97 16.26 -8.44
N GLN A 133 -12.54 15.69 -7.32
CA GLN A 133 -12.55 14.25 -7.10
C GLN A 133 -13.97 13.69 -7.16
N ARG A 134 -14.93 14.27 -6.43
CA ARG A 134 -16.34 13.84 -6.47
C ARG A 134 -16.91 13.92 -7.88
N THR A 135 -16.58 14.95 -8.65
CA THR A 135 -17.00 15.08 -10.06
C THR A 135 -16.42 13.96 -10.92
N ALA A 136 -15.13 13.62 -10.74
CA ALA A 136 -14.47 12.53 -11.46
C ALA A 136 -15.06 11.17 -11.11
N MET A 137 -15.31 10.92 -9.83
CA MET A 137 -15.99 9.70 -9.35
C MET A 137 -17.41 9.58 -9.90
N ALA A 138 -18.19 10.67 -9.85
CA ALA A 138 -19.53 10.71 -10.41
C ALA A 138 -19.51 10.40 -11.91
N ARG A 139 -18.60 11.01 -12.68
CA ARG A 139 -18.41 10.73 -14.12
C ARG A 139 -18.08 9.26 -14.37
N MET A 140 -17.12 8.72 -13.61
CA MET A 140 -16.66 7.35 -13.75
C MET A 140 -17.77 6.33 -13.47
N LEU A 141 -18.48 6.48 -12.36
CA LEU A 141 -19.53 5.56 -11.94
C LEU A 141 -20.81 5.68 -12.75
N ALA A 142 -21.12 6.89 -13.27
CA ALA A 142 -22.26 7.10 -14.15
C ALA A 142 -22.15 6.28 -15.46
N GLY A 143 -20.93 5.87 -15.85
CA GLY A 143 -20.69 4.97 -16.97
C GLY A 143 -21.01 3.49 -16.71
N GLU A 144 -21.43 3.13 -15.48
CA GLU A 144 -21.73 1.76 -15.07
C GLU A 144 -20.60 0.77 -15.44
N PRO A 145 -19.38 1.01 -15.00
CA PRO A 145 -18.25 0.17 -15.35
C PRO A 145 -18.41 -1.27 -14.85
N GLU A 146 -17.70 -2.20 -15.49
CA GLU A 146 -17.63 -3.60 -15.07
C GLU A 146 -16.53 -3.83 -14.02
N ILE A 147 -15.51 -2.96 -13.98
CA ILE A 147 -14.41 -2.95 -13.02
C ILE A 147 -14.01 -1.50 -12.71
N LEU A 148 -13.62 -1.22 -11.46
CA LEU A 148 -13.08 0.08 -11.05
C LEU A 148 -11.56 0.01 -10.89
N MET A 149 -10.89 1.09 -11.26
CA MET A 149 -9.45 1.28 -11.11
C MET A 149 -9.20 2.67 -10.52
N LEU A 150 -8.61 2.70 -9.34
CA LEU A 150 -8.38 3.91 -8.56
C LEU A 150 -6.87 4.11 -8.43
N ASP A 151 -6.34 5.08 -9.16
CA ASP A 151 -4.90 5.34 -9.23
C ASP A 151 -4.55 6.50 -8.30
N GLU A 152 -4.03 6.19 -7.11
CA GLU A 152 -3.67 7.13 -6.06
C GLU A 152 -4.76 8.20 -5.77
N PRO A 153 -5.97 7.78 -5.41
CA PRO A 153 -7.14 8.68 -5.38
C PRO A 153 -7.03 9.81 -4.36
N PHE A 154 -6.14 9.74 -3.37
CA PHE A 154 -6.04 10.72 -2.30
C PHE A 154 -4.77 11.57 -2.34
N THR A 155 -3.97 11.45 -3.39
CA THR A 155 -2.75 12.25 -3.57
C THR A 155 -3.09 13.73 -3.65
N ALA A 156 -2.29 14.56 -2.99
CA ALA A 156 -2.41 16.03 -2.97
C ALA A 156 -3.64 16.59 -2.22
N LEU A 157 -4.24 15.83 -1.31
CA LEU A 157 -5.29 16.32 -0.40
C LEU A 157 -4.72 16.59 1.00
N ASP A 158 -5.28 17.60 1.68
CA ASP A 158 -5.03 17.78 3.11
C ASP A 158 -5.65 16.64 3.94
N ASN A 159 -5.11 16.40 5.13
CA ASN A 159 -5.51 15.26 5.97
C ASN A 159 -7.01 15.25 6.33
N TYR A 160 -7.62 16.41 6.54
CA TYR A 160 -9.04 16.48 6.91
C TYR A 160 -9.93 16.07 5.74
N LEU A 161 -9.67 16.65 4.57
CA LEU A 161 -10.41 16.33 3.34
C LEU A 161 -10.19 14.87 2.92
N LYS A 162 -8.95 14.38 3.05
CA LYS A 162 -8.58 12.97 2.78
C LYS A 162 -9.47 12.01 3.58
N MET A 163 -9.57 12.19 4.91
CA MET A 163 -10.39 11.32 5.76
C MET A 163 -11.88 11.32 5.37
N GLN A 164 -12.42 12.47 4.99
CA GLN A 164 -13.80 12.56 4.55
C GLN A 164 -14.01 11.79 3.24
N LEU A 165 -13.11 11.97 2.28
CA LEU A 165 -13.19 11.34 0.96
C LEU A 165 -12.91 9.83 1.02
N GLU A 166 -12.02 9.37 1.90
CA GLU A 166 -11.84 7.94 2.16
C GLU A 166 -13.17 7.28 2.55
N ARG A 167 -13.91 7.88 3.50
CA ARG A 167 -15.22 7.36 3.94
C ARG A 167 -16.26 7.35 2.82
N GLU A 168 -16.30 8.40 1.99
CA GLU A 168 -17.20 8.47 0.84
C GLU A 168 -16.85 7.38 -0.18
N LEU A 169 -15.55 7.20 -0.47
CA LEU A 169 -15.09 6.20 -1.44
C LEU A 169 -15.35 4.77 -0.95
N MET A 170 -15.13 4.47 0.34
CA MET A 170 -15.45 3.17 0.93
C MET A 170 -16.93 2.81 0.70
N LYS A 171 -17.86 3.70 1.00
CA LYS A 171 -19.29 3.49 0.74
C LYS A 171 -19.58 3.25 -0.75
N VAL A 172 -18.92 4.00 -1.63
CA VAL A 172 -19.08 3.82 -3.07
C VAL A 172 -18.60 2.43 -3.51
N MET A 173 -17.47 1.95 -2.97
CA MET A 173 -16.94 0.62 -3.30
C MET A 173 -17.80 -0.50 -2.73
N GLU A 174 -18.32 -0.35 -1.51
CA GLU A 174 -19.29 -1.28 -0.90
C GLU A 174 -20.57 -1.39 -1.75
N ASP A 175 -21.18 -0.24 -2.12
CA ASP A 175 -22.36 -0.20 -2.98
C ASP A 175 -22.10 -0.78 -4.38
N TYR A 176 -20.88 -0.62 -4.88
CA TYR A 176 -20.51 -1.10 -6.20
C TYR A 176 -20.45 -2.63 -6.27
N GLY A 177 -19.94 -3.30 -5.25
CA GLY A 177 -19.99 -4.75 -5.06
C GLY A 177 -19.38 -5.62 -6.15
N LYS A 178 -18.42 -5.06 -6.92
CA LYS A 178 -17.67 -5.75 -7.98
C LYS A 178 -16.17 -5.60 -7.71
N THR A 179 -15.35 -6.08 -8.63
CA THR A 179 -13.88 -5.98 -8.53
C THR A 179 -13.40 -4.54 -8.63
N VAL A 180 -12.56 -4.13 -7.68
CA VAL A 180 -11.89 -2.83 -7.63
C VAL A 180 -10.39 -3.06 -7.54
N LEU A 181 -9.61 -2.37 -8.36
CA LEU A 181 -8.16 -2.24 -8.20
C LEU A 181 -7.85 -0.89 -7.56
N PHE A 182 -7.15 -0.91 -6.44
CA PHE A 182 -6.80 0.27 -5.68
C PHE A 182 -5.28 0.42 -5.62
N VAL A 183 -4.75 1.52 -6.14
CA VAL A 183 -3.32 1.82 -6.10
C VAL A 183 -3.06 2.89 -5.04
N SER A 184 -2.13 2.61 -4.14
CA SER A 184 -1.59 3.59 -3.20
C SER A 184 -0.12 3.30 -2.89
N HIS A 185 0.61 4.33 -2.48
CA HIS A 185 1.92 4.23 -1.84
C HIS A 185 1.83 4.42 -0.32
N ASP A 186 0.66 4.77 0.21
CA ASP A 186 0.38 4.90 1.64
C ASP A 186 -0.16 3.56 2.19
N ARG A 187 0.61 2.93 3.07
CA ARG A 187 0.26 1.65 3.71
C ARG A 187 -1.05 1.72 4.50
N ASN A 188 -1.34 2.87 5.13
CA ASN A 188 -2.55 3.04 5.94
C ASN A 188 -3.79 3.12 5.04
N GLU A 189 -3.68 3.78 3.87
CA GLU A 189 -4.74 3.75 2.85
C GLU A 189 -4.96 2.32 2.36
N ALA A 190 -3.88 1.62 1.96
CA ALA A 190 -3.96 0.25 1.49
C ALA A 190 -4.65 -0.65 2.53
N TYR A 191 -4.26 -0.56 3.81
CA TYR A 191 -4.87 -1.35 4.89
C TYR A 191 -6.37 -1.05 5.07
N ARG A 192 -6.78 0.24 5.04
CA ARG A 192 -8.18 0.62 5.26
C ARG A 192 -9.09 0.34 4.06
N MET A 193 -8.55 0.47 2.84
CA MET A 193 -9.35 0.52 1.62
C MET A 193 -9.45 -0.82 0.90
N THR A 194 -8.64 -1.82 1.25
CA THR A 194 -8.54 -3.06 0.48
C THR A 194 -8.87 -4.31 1.29
N ASP A 195 -9.20 -5.39 0.62
CA ASP A 195 -9.40 -6.72 1.21
C ASP A 195 -8.11 -7.54 1.13
N ARG A 196 -7.46 -7.53 -0.05
CA ARG A 196 -6.18 -8.17 -0.31
C ARG A 196 -5.21 -7.16 -0.89
N ILE A 197 -3.92 -7.41 -0.71
CA ILE A 197 -2.86 -6.54 -1.22
C ILE A 197 -1.86 -7.36 -2.04
N ALA A 198 -1.59 -6.89 -3.25
CA ALA A 198 -0.48 -7.33 -4.07
C ALA A 198 0.72 -6.41 -3.83
N VAL A 199 1.82 -6.96 -3.34
CA VAL A 199 3.08 -6.25 -3.15
C VAL A 199 3.84 -6.21 -4.46
N MET A 200 4.17 -5.00 -4.92
CA MET A 200 4.90 -4.78 -6.16
C MET A 200 6.29 -4.20 -5.91
N GLU A 201 7.29 -4.81 -6.54
CA GLU A 201 8.68 -4.33 -6.57
C GLU A 201 9.28 -4.56 -7.96
N ASP A 202 10.01 -3.60 -8.48
CA ASP A 202 10.74 -3.67 -9.75
C ASP A 202 9.95 -4.28 -10.92
N GLY A 203 8.70 -3.88 -11.07
CA GLY A 203 7.83 -4.34 -12.15
C GLY A 203 7.22 -5.72 -11.95
N GLN A 204 7.39 -6.34 -10.78
CA GLN A 204 6.86 -7.67 -10.49
C GLN A 204 5.93 -7.65 -9.29
N ILE A 205 5.01 -8.60 -9.24
CA ILE A 205 4.23 -8.90 -8.04
C ILE A 205 4.98 -9.99 -7.28
N LEU A 206 5.40 -9.67 -6.06
CA LEU A 206 6.11 -10.60 -5.19
C LEU A 206 5.17 -11.54 -4.45
N ASP A 207 4.01 -10.99 -4.04
CA ASP A 207 3.04 -11.71 -3.23
C ASP A 207 1.65 -11.05 -3.30
N VAL A 208 0.59 -11.84 -3.00
CA VAL A 208 -0.80 -11.36 -2.92
C VAL A 208 -1.48 -12.02 -1.73
N GLN A 209 -1.69 -11.26 -0.67
CA GLN A 209 -2.22 -11.78 0.61
C GLN A 209 -3.46 -10.97 1.09
N PRO A 210 -4.30 -11.54 1.98
CA PRO A 210 -5.19 -10.77 2.82
C PRO A 210 -4.42 -9.68 3.57
N LYS A 211 -5.00 -8.49 3.69
CA LYS A 211 -4.30 -7.35 4.29
C LYS A 211 -3.82 -7.62 5.73
N GLU A 212 -4.63 -8.29 6.52
CA GLU A 212 -4.30 -8.64 7.90
C GLU A 212 -3.06 -9.53 7.96
N GLU A 213 -3.00 -10.54 7.09
CA GLU A 213 -1.88 -11.47 7.01
C GLU A 213 -0.60 -10.76 6.53
N LEU A 214 -0.71 -9.94 5.48
CA LEU A 214 0.42 -9.15 4.97
C LEU A 214 1.04 -8.24 6.04
N PHE A 215 0.20 -7.62 6.87
CA PHE A 215 0.67 -6.72 7.91
C PHE A 215 1.16 -7.45 9.17
N GLN A 216 0.71 -8.67 9.42
CA GLN A 216 1.18 -9.49 10.55
C GLN A 216 2.43 -10.30 10.17
N ASN A 217 2.36 -11.04 9.07
CA ASN A 217 3.37 -12.00 8.63
C ASN A 217 3.74 -11.76 7.15
N PRO A 218 4.46 -10.66 6.84
CA PRO A 218 4.91 -10.40 5.47
C PRO A 218 5.91 -11.47 5.01
N ALA A 219 5.75 -11.97 3.78
CA ALA A 219 6.54 -13.08 3.24
C ALA A 219 7.89 -12.65 2.63
N SER A 220 8.18 -11.35 2.54
CA SER A 220 9.42 -10.83 1.93
C SER A 220 9.90 -9.57 2.63
N LEU A 221 11.19 -9.25 2.44
CA LEU A 221 11.79 -8.01 2.95
C LEU A 221 11.06 -6.77 2.39
N ALA A 222 10.74 -6.76 1.09
CA ALA A 222 9.99 -5.67 0.47
C ALA A 222 8.61 -5.49 1.11
N ALA A 223 7.85 -6.57 1.32
CA ALA A 223 6.56 -6.53 2.00
C ALA A 223 6.69 -6.00 3.43
N THR A 224 7.72 -6.44 4.15
CA THR A 224 8.02 -6.02 5.52
C THR A 224 8.29 -4.52 5.61
N LEU A 225 9.12 -3.98 4.73
CA LEU A 225 9.43 -2.56 4.67
C LEU A 225 8.21 -1.72 4.25
N LEU A 226 7.48 -2.17 3.23
CA LEU A 226 6.27 -1.49 2.74
C LEU A 226 5.15 -1.45 3.79
N THR A 227 5.03 -2.49 4.62
CA THR A 227 4.08 -2.51 5.75
C THR A 227 4.58 -1.71 6.96
N GLY A 228 5.78 -1.10 6.86
CA GLY A 228 6.30 -0.10 7.81
C GLY A 228 7.11 -0.66 8.95
N CYS A 229 7.68 -1.83 8.81
CA CYS A 229 8.71 -2.29 9.72
C CYS A 229 9.96 -1.40 9.57
N LYS A 230 10.49 -0.92 10.69
CA LYS A 230 11.63 0.01 10.71
C LYS A 230 12.92 -0.66 11.15
N ASN A 231 12.84 -1.79 11.85
CA ASN A 231 13.99 -2.52 12.35
C ASN A 231 14.14 -3.80 11.53
N VAL A 232 15.23 -3.90 10.79
CA VAL A 232 15.60 -5.08 10.01
C VAL A 232 17.06 -5.37 10.28
N SER A 233 17.44 -6.63 10.33
CA SER A 233 18.83 -7.08 10.46
C SER A 233 19.09 -8.27 9.57
N MET A 234 20.28 -8.34 9.02
CA MET A 234 20.82 -9.56 8.43
C MET A 234 21.02 -10.61 9.50
N LEU A 235 20.84 -11.87 9.13
CA LEU A 235 21.00 -13.02 10.01
C LEU A 235 22.19 -13.87 9.59
N GLN A 236 22.95 -14.30 10.58
CA GLN A 236 23.96 -15.33 10.44
C GLN A 236 23.60 -16.52 11.33
N ALA A 237 23.42 -17.69 10.72
CA ALA A 237 23.11 -18.91 11.45
C ALA A 237 24.28 -19.32 12.36
N GLU A 238 23.98 -19.76 13.56
CA GLU A 238 24.93 -20.28 14.55
C GLU A 238 24.83 -21.81 14.66
N SER A 239 25.90 -22.44 15.17
CA SER A 239 26.03 -23.89 15.22
C SER A 239 25.02 -24.59 16.13
N ASP A 240 24.38 -23.87 17.02
CA ASP A 240 23.40 -24.38 18.01
C ASP A 240 21.94 -24.14 17.60
N GLY A 241 21.72 -23.72 16.33
CA GLY A 241 20.38 -23.44 15.77
C GLY A 241 19.85 -22.04 16.06
N GLY A 242 20.58 -21.18 16.77
CA GLY A 242 20.30 -19.75 16.93
C GLY A 242 20.75 -18.93 15.74
N TYR A 243 20.46 -17.65 15.77
CA TYR A 243 20.90 -16.68 14.77
C TYR A 243 21.51 -15.44 15.42
N ALA A 244 22.64 -14.97 14.89
CA ALA A 244 23.18 -13.66 15.19
C ALA A 244 22.50 -12.63 14.27
N ALA A 245 21.78 -11.65 14.84
CA ALA A 245 21.28 -10.48 14.14
C ALA A 245 22.41 -9.44 14.08
N THR A 246 23.14 -9.46 12.94
CA THR A 246 24.44 -8.79 12.81
C THR A 246 24.33 -7.28 12.93
N ASP A 247 23.28 -6.69 12.35
CA ASP A 247 23.10 -5.23 12.36
C ASP A 247 22.58 -4.73 13.73
N TRP A 248 21.89 -5.59 14.48
CA TRP A 248 21.46 -5.28 15.85
C TRP A 248 22.49 -5.64 16.91
N GLY A 249 23.46 -6.49 16.56
CA GLY A 249 24.52 -6.95 17.47
C GLY A 249 24.02 -7.78 18.64
N ILE A 250 22.96 -8.55 18.43
CA ILE A 250 22.41 -9.47 19.44
C ILE A 250 22.22 -10.87 18.86
N ARG A 251 22.09 -11.80 19.78
CA ARG A 251 21.67 -13.16 19.48
C ARG A 251 20.15 -13.29 19.62
N LEU A 252 19.52 -13.86 18.60
CA LEU A 252 18.12 -14.23 18.63
C LEU A 252 17.98 -15.71 19.02
N ALA A 253 16.93 -16.02 19.77
CA ALA A 253 16.51 -17.41 20.00
C ALA A 253 16.17 -18.09 18.66
N ALA A 254 16.24 -19.42 18.62
CA ALA A 254 15.87 -20.16 17.42
C ALA A 254 14.46 -19.81 16.94
N PRO A 255 14.25 -19.74 15.62
CA PRO A 255 12.92 -19.49 15.06
C PRO A 255 11.97 -20.64 15.39
N PRO A 256 10.63 -20.41 15.36
CA PRO A 256 9.65 -21.45 15.67
C PRO A 256 9.62 -22.57 14.61
N GLU A 257 10.05 -22.27 13.39
CA GLU A 257 10.09 -23.20 12.28
C GLU A 257 11.52 -23.28 11.72
N GLU A 258 11.91 -24.47 11.22
CA GLU A 258 13.17 -24.64 10.52
C GLU A 258 13.12 -23.93 9.16
N GLY A 259 14.15 -23.12 8.84
CA GLY A 259 14.21 -22.38 7.59
C GLY A 259 15.61 -21.80 7.35
N ASN A 260 15.84 -21.34 6.12
CA ASN A 260 17.08 -20.64 5.76
C ASN A 260 16.85 -19.14 5.79
N TYR A 261 16.74 -18.59 6.99
CA TYR A 261 16.44 -17.19 7.19
C TYR A 261 17.66 -16.30 6.94
N LYS A 262 17.45 -15.24 6.15
CA LYS A 262 18.49 -14.25 5.81
C LYS A 262 18.31 -12.93 6.55
N TYR A 263 17.08 -12.61 6.94
CA TYR A 263 16.77 -11.38 7.66
C TYR A 263 15.83 -11.65 8.82
N ALA A 264 16.00 -10.89 9.89
CA ALA A 264 15.00 -10.70 10.92
C ALA A 264 14.45 -9.28 10.86
N ALA A 265 13.17 -9.13 11.12
CA ALA A 265 12.56 -7.83 11.23
C ALA A 265 11.71 -7.73 12.49
N PHE A 266 11.62 -6.51 13.05
CA PHE A 266 10.90 -6.27 14.29
C PHE A 266 10.19 -4.92 14.28
N ARG A 267 8.89 -4.91 14.62
CA ARG A 267 8.10 -3.68 14.61
C ARG A 267 8.42 -2.80 15.80
N ALA A 268 8.59 -1.51 15.56
CA ALA A 268 9.04 -0.52 16.54
C ALA A 268 8.19 -0.44 17.81
N HIS A 269 6.91 -0.80 17.74
CA HIS A 269 5.97 -0.71 18.87
C HIS A 269 5.81 -2.01 19.67
N TYR A 270 6.52 -3.10 19.30
CA TYR A 270 6.43 -4.38 20.01
C TYR A 270 7.53 -4.59 21.06
N PHE A 271 8.48 -3.66 21.17
CA PHE A 271 9.47 -3.74 22.23
C PHE A 271 8.83 -3.73 23.63
N GLN A 272 9.36 -4.56 24.50
CA GLN A 272 8.97 -4.61 25.91
C GLN A 272 10.14 -4.19 26.79
N VAL A 273 9.87 -3.32 27.74
CA VAL A 273 10.88 -2.92 28.73
C VAL A 273 11.06 -4.04 29.74
N VAL A 274 12.30 -4.46 29.96
CA VAL A 274 12.66 -5.50 30.95
C VAL A 274 13.67 -4.96 31.97
N PRO A 275 13.72 -5.52 33.19
CA PRO A 275 14.55 -4.97 34.26
C PRO A 275 16.04 -5.26 34.12
N ALA A 276 16.42 -6.26 33.30
CA ALA A 276 17.81 -6.70 33.17
C ALA A 276 18.09 -7.30 31.79
N MET A 277 19.37 -7.39 31.46
CA MET A 277 19.85 -8.05 30.24
C MET A 277 19.58 -9.55 30.30
N GLU A 278 19.11 -10.13 29.21
CA GLU A 278 18.94 -11.57 28.98
C GLU A 278 19.92 -12.05 27.90
N ALA A 279 20.17 -13.37 27.84
CA ALA A 279 21.13 -13.94 26.90
C ALA A 279 20.71 -13.82 25.43
N THR A 280 19.40 -13.74 25.16
CA THR A 280 18.83 -13.68 23.80
C THR A 280 17.70 -12.66 23.75
N ASN A 281 17.50 -12.07 22.59
CA ASN A 281 16.36 -11.17 22.25
C ASN A 281 16.28 -9.89 23.11
N VAL A 282 17.31 -9.50 23.83
CA VAL A 282 17.32 -8.25 24.64
C VAL A 282 18.44 -7.34 24.20
N LEU A 283 18.10 -6.06 24.05
CA LEU A 283 18.98 -4.96 23.65
C LEU A 283 19.23 -4.05 24.84
N GLU A 284 20.47 -3.63 25.05
CA GLU A 284 20.81 -2.52 25.91
C GLU A 284 20.65 -1.21 25.12
N CYS A 285 19.63 -0.43 25.45
CA CYS A 285 19.24 0.73 24.68
C CYS A 285 20.15 1.94 24.98
N HIS A 286 21.06 2.24 24.06
CA HIS A 286 21.82 3.49 24.08
C HIS A 286 21.10 4.53 23.21
N ILE A 287 20.44 5.49 23.86
CA ILE A 287 19.58 6.48 23.19
C ILE A 287 20.43 7.47 22.38
N LEU A 288 20.16 7.55 21.09
CA LEU A 288 20.79 8.51 20.18
C LEU A 288 19.93 9.77 20.01
N ARG A 289 18.64 9.60 19.90
CA ARG A 289 17.70 10.71 19.69
C ARG A 289 16.28 10.33 20.12
N VAL A 290 15.60 11.29 20.68
CA VAL A 290 14.17 11.20 21.01
C VAL A 290 13.39 12.18 20.13
N ILE A 291 12.36 11.71 19.47
CA ILE A 291 11.49 12.50 18.60
C ILE A 291 10.08 12.39 19.17
N GLU A 292 9.53 13.50 19.63
CA GLU A 292 8.15 13.57 20.09
C GLU A 292 7.22 13.86 18.91
N ASP A 293 6.29 12.95 18.66
CA ASP A 293 5.18 13.15 17.73
C ASP A 293 3.91 13.55 18.50
N THR A 294 2.77 13.71 17.82
CA THR A 294 1.53 14.18 18.43
C THR A 294 1.06 13.28 19.59
N PHE A 295 1.09 11.97 19.42
CA PHE A 295 0.57 10.97 20.37
C PHE A 295 1.60 9.93 20.80
N SER A 296 2.70 9.79 20.08
CA SER A 296 3.77 8.83 20.36
C SER A 296 5.11 9.52 20.59
N THR A 297 6.06 8.78 21.09
CA THR A 297 7.46 9.14 21.15
C THR A 297 8.24 8.08 20.37
N VAL A 298 9.11 8.53 19.49
CA VAL A 298 10.03 7.68 18.72
C VAL A 298 11.42 7.84 19.31
N VAL A 299 11.97 6.74 19.82
CA VAL A 299 13.32 6.66 20.36
C VAL A 299 14.21 5.99 19.35
N LEU A 300 15.20 6.71 18.85
CA LEU A 300 16.26 6.17 18.03
C LEU A 300 17.41 5.75 18.92
N PHE A 301 17.87 4.52 18.84
CA PHE A 301 18.89 3.96 19.72
C PHE A 301 19.79 2.95 18.98
N CYS A 302 20.93 2.64 19.59
CA CYS A 302 21.76 1.51 19.22
C CYS A 302 21.89 0.54 20.40
N ASN A 303 22.33 -0.68 20.11
CA ASN A 303 22.55 -1.69 21.14
C ASN A 303 23.93 -1.50 21.76
N GLY A 304 23.97 -1.26 23.07
CA GLY A 304 25.16 -1.25 23.93
C GLY A 304 26.27 -0.30 23.48
N ASN A 305 27.48 -0.54 23.98
CA ASN A 305 28.67 0.29 23.79
C ASN A 305 29.32 0.19 22.40
N ARG A 306 28.61 -0.06 21.33
CA ARG A 306 29.15 0.01 19.98
C ARG A 306 29.32 1.46 19.49
N THR A 307 30.22 2.17 20.17
CA THR A 307 30.75 3.46 19.68
C THR A 307 32.00 3.15 18.85
N GLY A 308 31.87 3.12 17.52
CA GLY A 308 32.98 2.86 16.61
C GLY A 308 32.55 2.72 15.17
N GLU A 309 33.46 2.49 14.23
CA GLU A 309 33.24 2.34 12.79
C GLU A 309 32.29 1.16 12.40
N HIS A 310 31.87 0.35 13.37
CA HIS A 310 30.87 -0.72 13.26
C HIS A 310 29.72 -0.51 14.24
N ALA A 311 29.24 0.74 14.39
CA ALA A 311 28.01 0.99 15.13
C ALA A 311 26.88 0.12 14.55
N SER A 312 26.15 -0.59 15.44
CA SER A 312 24.93 -1.29 15.06
C SER A 312 24.02 -0.31 14.31
N GLU A 313 23.26 -0.78 13.35
CA GLU A 313 22.24 0.04 12.73
C GLU A 313 21.32 0.66 13.79
N VAL A 314 20.83 1.85 13.47
CA VAL A 314 19.97 2.58 14.38
C VAL A 314 18.61 1.86 14.45
N LEU A 315 18.25 1.41 15.64
CA LEU A 315 16.95 0.84 15.91
C LEU A 315 15.95 1.93 16.29
N THR A 316 14.69 1.63 16.02
CA THR A 316 13.55 2.50 16.31
C THR A 316 12.64 1.83 17.34
N TYR A 317 12.39 2.49 18.47
CA TYR A 317 11.34 2.13 19.43
C TYR A 317 10.26 3.21 19.41
N GLU A 318 9.01 2.81 19.25
CA GLU A 318 7.86 3.70 19.21
C GLU A 318 6.88 3.32 20.32
N LEU A 319 6.57 4.30 21.19
CA LEU A 319 5.73 4.08 22.36
C LEU A 319 4.85 5.29 22.65
N PRO A 320 3.74 5.13 23.42
CA PRO A 320 2.92 6.24 23.88
C PRO A 320 3.74 7.25 24.70
N LYS A 321 3.42 8.54 24.57
CA LYS A 321 4.10 9.61 25.34
C LYS A 321 4.07 9.38 26.84
N GLU A 322 2.97 8.88 27.37
CA GLU A 322 2.80 8.62 28.79
C GLU A 322 3.77 7.54 29.30
N GLU A 323 4.04 6.53 28.49
CA GLU A 323 5.02 5.49 28.82
C GLU A 323 6.44 6.05 28.76
N TRP A 324 6.76 6.85 27.75
CA TRP A 324 8.05 7.51 27.65
C TRP A 324 8.35 8.39 28.87
N GLN A 325 7.37 9.15 29.39
CA GLN A 325 7.57 10.00 30.55
C GLN A 325 8.00 9.20 31.79
N LYS A 326 7.62 7.93 31.92
CA LYS A 326 8.05 7.03 33.01
C LYS A 326 9.47 6.51 32.81
N LEU A 327 9.88 6.35 31.55
CA LEU A 327 11.15 5.72 31.17
C LEU A 327 12.31 6.70 30.98
N LYS A 328 12.05 7.96 30.66
CA LYS A 328 13.07 8.95 30.27
C LYS A 328 14.19 9.24 31.29
N ASN A 329 13.96 8.91 32.57
CA ASN A 329 14.91 9.07 33.66
C ASN A 329 15.58 7.75 34.08
N THR A 330 15.35 6.65 33.35
CA THR A 330 15.98 5.37 33.65
C THR A 330 17.42 5.42 33.15
N GLU A 331 18.40 5.08 33.98
CA GLU A 331 19.83 5.14 33.65
C GLU A 331 20.19 4.18 32.53
N THR A 332 19.63 2.96 32.58
CA THR A 332 19.83 1.92 31.54
C THR A 332 18.49 1.30 31.17
N LEU A 333 18.16 1.31 29.91
CA LEU A 333 16.91 0.77 29.38
C LEU A 333 17.20 -0.52 28.61
N TYR A 334 16.64 -1.64 29.06
CA TYR A 334 16.70 -2.92 28.34
C TYR A 334 15.40 -3.17 27.60
N LEU A 335 15.50 -3.46 26.28
CA LEU A 335 14.38 -3.67 25.39
C LEU A 335 14.38 -5.11 24.89
N LYS A 336 13.34 -5.84 25.23
CA LYS A 336 13.13 -7.23 24.78
C LYS A 336 12.33 -7.26 23.49
N MET A 337 12.76 -8.09 22.55
CA MET A 337 12.03 -8.52 21.36
C MET A 337 11.32 -9.84 21.67
N PRO A 338 10.01 -9.87 21.96
CA PRO A 338 9.28 -11.12 22.14
C PRO A 338 9.46 -12.03 20.93
N PRO A 339 9.87 -13.31 21.13
CA PRO A 339 10.19 -14.21 20.00
C PRO A 339 9.06 -14.38 19.00
N GLU A 340 7.81 -14.39 19.48
CA GLU A 340 6.59 -14.50 18.68
C GLU A 340 6.29 -13.27 17.80
N GLN A 341 6.99 -12.16 18.03
CA GLN A 341 6.84 -10.91 17.26
C GLN A 341 8.00 -10.69 16.29
N ILE A 342 8.98 -11.56 16.27
CA ILE A 342 10.09 -11.50 15.32
C ILE A 342 9.62 -12.06 13.98
N ILE A 343 9.76 -11.26 12.95
CA ILE A 343 9.45 -11.63 11.56
C ILE A 343 10.72 -12.24 10.95
N TRP A 344 10.64 -13.49 10.56
CA TRP A 344 11.75 -14.24 9.97
C TRP A 344 11.59 -14.30 8.45
N LEU A 345 12.61 -13.91 7.69
CA LEU A 345 12.53 -13.75 6.23
C LEU A 345 13.66 -14.53 5.55
N GLU A 346 13.28 -15.34 4.56
CA GLU A 346 14.23 -16.07 3.69
C GLU A 346 14.71 -15.22 2.50
N LYS A 347 13.95 -14.18 2.14
CA LYS A 347 14.18 -13.32 0.95
C LYS A 347 14.06 -11.86 1.29
#